data_df3fd3a921da4267988eaf974b45bb3d
#
_entry.id   df3fd3a921da4267988eaf974b45bb3d
#
_cell.length_a   1.000
_cell.length_b   1.000
_cell.length_c   1.000
_cell.angle_alpha   90.00
_cell.angle_beta   90.00
_cell.angle_gamma   90.00
#
_symmetry.space_group_name_H-M   'P 1'
#
loop_
_entity.id
_entity.type
_entity.pdbx_description
1 polymer ?
#
loop_
_entity_poly.entity_id
_entity_poly.type
_entity_poly.pdbx_seq_one_letter_code
_entity_poly.pdbx_strand_id
1 'polypeptide(L)'
;RDSSTSRGLGDVYKRQRLNDISSDWGTAVNVQTMVFGNMGNTSGTGVAFTRNPATGENRIFGEYLINAQGEDVVAGIRTPQPIDRLKQDLPECYDQFIQIAKRLETHYKDMQDMEFTIEQGKLYFLQTRNGKRTAQSALKIAVDMVDEGLITKEEALLKVEPKQLDTLLHPNFDKEDLKNAEVIANGLPASPGAACGKIYFCLLYTSPSPRDVEES
;
A
#
# COMPACT_ATOMS: atom_id res chain seq x y z
N ARG A 1 33.99 2.44 1.48
CA ARG A 1 33.44 1.05 1.45
C ARG A 1 32.80 0.80 2.79
N ASP A 2 31.48 0.93 2.81
CA ASP A 2 30.71 0.87 4.03
C ASP A 2 30.67 -0.53 4.63
N SER A 3 30.88 -0.61 5.94
CA SER A 3 30.67 -1.78 6.78
C SER A 3 29.21 -2.28 6.83
N SER A 4 28.27 -1.56 6.21
CA SER A 4 26.87 -1.94 6.03
C SER A 4 26.70 -3.13 5.06
N THR A 5 27.68 -3.37 4.17
CA THR A 5 27.64 -4.47 3.19
C THR A 5 27.67 -5.86 3.84
N SER A 6 28.30 -6.01 5.01
CA SER A 6 28.34 -7.29 5.70
C SER A 6 27.05 -7.67 6.42
N ARG A 7 26.28 -6.68 6.89
CA ARG A 7 24.95 -6.90 7.48
C ARG A 7 23.93 -7.28 6.41
N GLY A 8 23.97 -6.61 5.23
CA GLY A 8 23.11 -6.92 4.11
C GLY A 8 23.27 -8.35 3.58
N LEU A 9 24.49 -8.88 3.53
CA LEU A 9 24.75 -10.25 3.10
C LEU A 9 24.17 -11.28 4.10
N GLY A 10 24.24 -11.02 5.40
CA GLY A 10 23.64 -11.87 6.42
C GLY A 10 22.11 -11.95 6.30
N ASP A 11 21.47 -10.83 6.03
CA ASP A 11 20.01 -10.76 5.85
C ASP A 11 19.55 -11.42 4.55
N VAL A 12 20.32 -11.29 3.46
CA VAL A 12 20.07 -11.99 2.20
C VAL A 12 20.15 -13.50 2.40
N TYR A 13 21.17 -13.97 3.09
CA TYR A 13 21.37 -15.41 3.36
C TYR A 13 20.25 -15.99 4.25
N LYS A 14 19.85 -15.27 5.31
CA LYS A 14 18.71 -15.64 6.14
C LYS A 14 17.42 -15.73 5.33
N ARG A 15 17.15 -14.76 4.47
CA ARG A 15 15.97 -14.72 3.62
C ARG A 15 15.96 -15.88 2.62
N GLN A 16 17.09 -16.19 2.00
CA GLN A 16 17.20 -17.30 1.08
C GLN A 16 16.86 -18.61 1.77
N ARG A 17 17.42 -18.84 2.97
CA ARG A 17 17.18 -20.06 3.74
C ARG A 17 15.74 -20.18 4.26
N LEU A 18 15.14 -19.09 4.70
CA LEU A 18 13.76 -19.08 5.21
C LEU A 18 12.71 -19.29 4.12
N ASN A 19 13.03 -18.96 2.87
CA ASN A 19 12.10 -19.02 1.74
C ASN A 19 12.53 -20.04 0.67
N ASP A 20 13.47 -20.95 0.97
CA ASP A 20 14.01 -21.96 0.06
C ASP A 20 14.45 -21.40 -1.31
N ILE A 21 15.05 -20.18 -1.29
CA ILE A 21 15.55 -19.52 -2.50
C ILE A 21 16.94 -20.10 -2.81
N SER A 22 17.11 -20.62 -4.04
CA SER A 22 18.40 -21.15 -4.48
C SER A 22 19.51 -20.10 -4.40
N SER A 23 20.68 -20.52 -3.90
CA SER A 23 21.89 -19.69 -3.90
C SER A 23 22.44 -19.43 -5.31
N ASP A 24 22.02 -20.24 -6.30
CA ASP A 24 22.46 -20.10 -7.68
C ASP A 24 21.74 -19.00 -8.45
N TRP A 25 20.69 -18.43 -7.86
CA TRP A 25 19.98 -17.29 -8.43
C TRP A 25 20.81 -16.02 -8.24
N GLY A 26 21.04 -15.33 -9.34
CA GLY A 26 21.66 -14.00 -9.31
C GLY A 26 20.68 -12.91 -8.91
N THR A 27 21.21 -11.70 -8.76
CA THR A 27 20.41 -10.50 -8.50
C THR A 27 20.12 -9.77 -9.81
N ALA A 28 18.86 -9.49 -10.08
CA ALA A 28 18.48 -8.59 -11.17
C ALA A 28 18.67 -7.13 -10.73
N VAL A 29 19.24 -6.32 -11.60
CA VAL A 29 19.45 -4.88 -11.37
C VAL A 29 18.78 -4.09 -12.49
N ASN A 30 17.89 -3.18 -12.11
CA ASN A 30 17.29 -2.23 -13.04
C ASN A 30 18.05 -0.89 -12.96
N VAL A 31 18.44 -0.36 -14.11
CA VAL A 31 19.01 0.97 -14.21
C VAL A 31 17.96 1.88 -14.83
N GLN A 32 17.48 2.87 -14.06
CA GLN A 32 16.44 3.80 -14.47
C GLN A 32 16.97 5.23 -14.43
N THR A 33 16.44 6.08 -15.31
CA THR A 33 16.63 7.53 -15.21
C THR A 33 15.97 8.06 -13.95
N MET A 34 16.67 8.91 -13.22
CA MET A 34 16.07 9.60 -12.06
C MET A 34 15.05 10.62 -12.53
N VAL A 35 13.98 10.75 -11.75
CA VAL A 35 12.88 11.71 -11.93
C VAL A 35 12.71 12.49 -10.65
N PHE A 36 12.53 13.81 -10.77
CA PHE A 36 12.53 14.72 -9.63
C PHE A 36 11.15 15.36 -9.43
N GLY A 37 10.47 14.96 -8.35
CA GLY A 37 9.17 15.52 -7.94
C GLY A 37 9.27 16.89 -7.23
N ASN A 38 10.49 17.37 -6.95
CA ASN A 38 10.75 18.62 -6.24
C ASN A 38 11.24 19.76 -7.17
N MET A 39 10.82 19.75 -8.41
CA MET A 39 11.16 20.77 -9.43
C MET A 39 10.09 21.87 -9.56
N GLY A 40 9.48 22.27 -8.44
CA GLY A 40 8.49 23.33 -8.40
C GLY A 40 7.03 22.84 -8.41
N ASN A 41 6.08 23.77 -8.56
CA ASN A 41 4.64 23.49 -8.39
C ASN A 41 4.01 22.63 -9.50
N THR A 42 4.70 22.41 -10.60
CA THR A 42 4.30 21.48 -11.67
C THR A 42 4.90 20.09 -11.50
N SER A 43 5.55 19.86 -10.37
CA SER A 43 6.20 18.59 -10.03
C SER A 43 5.63 18.07 -8.70
N GLY A 44 5.71 16.76 -8.51
CA GLY A 44 5.21 16.13 -7.29
C GLY A 44 5.49 14.63 -7.29
N THR A 45 5.14 13.97 -6.20
CA THR A 45 5.26 12.53 -6.05
C THR A 45 4.08 11.99 -5.27
N GLY A 46 3.74 10.74 -5.45
CA GLY A 46 2.63 10.13 -4.74
C GLY A 46 2.58 8.62 -4.84
N VAL A 47 1.68 8.09 -4.05
CA VAL A 47 1.35 6.66 -4.00
C VAL A 47 -0.15 6.49 -4.15
N ALA A 48 -0.57 5.51 -4.90
CA ALA A 48 -2.00 5.23 -5.07
C ALA A 48 -2.29 3.78 -5.40
N PHE A 49 -3.50 3.38 -5.04
CA PHE A 49 -4.08 2.08 -5.34
C PHE A 49 -5.18 2.23 -6.39
N THR A 50 -5.33 1.24 -7.25
CA THR A 50 -6.43 1.22 -8.22
C THR A 50 -7.80 1.06 -7.56
N ARG A 51 -7.85 0.46 -6.37
CA ARG A 51 -9.05 0.30 -5.52
C ARG A 51 -8.71 0.62 -4.08
N ASN A 52 -9.71 0.93 -3.27
CA ASN A 52 -9.49 1.17 -1.85
C ASN A 52 -9.00 -0.11 -1.13
N PRO A 53 -7.78 -0.14 -0.56
CA PRO A 53 -7.21 -1.34 0.05
C PRO A 53 -7.90 -1.76 1.35
N ALA A 54 -8.64 -0.86 1.99
CA ALA A 54 -9.36 -1.15 3.22
C ALA A 54 -10.79 -1.67 2.96
N THR A 55 -11.50 -1.09 1.99
CA THR A 55 -12.92 -1.38 1.73
C THR A 55 -13.18 -2.22 0.47
N GLY A 56 -12.24 -2.25 -0.49
CA GLY A 56 -12.38 -2.88 -1.79
C GLY A 56 -13.20 -2.07 -2.80
N GLU A 57 -13.58 -0.84 -2.48
CA GLU A 57 -14.33 0.03 -3.39
C GLU A 57 -13.52 0.29 -4.66
N ASN A 58 -14.18 0.15 -5.83
CA ASN A 58 -13.58 0.42 -7.14
C ASN A 58 -13.45 1.93 -7.37
N ARG A 59 -12.52 2.53 -6.65
CA ARG A 59 -12.15 3.94 -6.74
C ARG A 59 -10.66 4.07 -6.45
N ILE A 60 -9.97 4.86 -7.25
CA ILE A 60 -8.57 5.21 -6.98
C ILE A 60 -8.45 5.77 -5.56
N PHE A 61 -7.55 5.20 -4.80
CA PHE A 61 -7.28 5.59 -3.42
C PHE A 61 -5.80 5.87 -3.27
N GLY A 62 -5.45 7.08 -2.86
CA GLY A 62 -4.04 7.44 -2.73
C GLY A 62 -3.84 8.89 -2.34
N GLU A 63 -2.59 9.25 -2.26
CA GLU A 63 -2.15 10.57 -1.83
C GLU A 63 -0.92 11.03 -2.60
N TYR A 64 -0.74 12.34 -2.69
CA TYR A 64 0.40 12.95 -3.36
C TYR A 64 0.83 14.23 -2.66
N LEU A 65 2.06 14.64 -2.94
CA LEU A 65 2.63 15.92 -2.52
C LEU A 65 3.17 16.66 -3.74
N ILE A 66 2.81 17.94 -3.87
CA ILE A 66 3.40 18.86 -4.83
C ILE A 66 4.79 19.30 -4.33
N ASN A 67 5.72 19.44 -5.26
CA ASN A 67 7.09 19.89 -5.01
C ASN A 67 7.75 19.08 -3.89
N ALA A 68 7.78 17.75 -4.06
CA ALA A 68 8.25 16.79 -3.06
C ALA A 68 8.92 15.57 -3.70
N GLN A 69 9.80 14.94 -2.94
CA GLN A 69 10.38 13.64 -3.25
C GLN A 69 9.62 12.51 -2.52
N GLY A 70 9.83 11.25 -2.92
CA GLY A 70 9.18 10.10 -2.30
C GLY A 70 9.41 10.01 -0.78
N GLU A 71 10.59 10.40 -0.31
CA GLU A 71 10.93 10.44 1.11
C GLU A 71 10.04 11.40 1.91
N ASP A 72 9.62 12.50 1.31
CA ASP A 72 8.77 13.51 1.97
C ASP A 72 7.36 12.95 2.25
N VAL A 73 6.86 12.05 1.39
CA VAL A 73 5.56 11.37 1.58
C VAL A 73 5.64 10.42 2.76
N VAL A 74 6.74 9.67 2.88
CA VAL A 74 6.93 8.66 3.94
C VAL A 74 7.29 9.29 5.27
N ALA A 75 8.07 10.37 5.26
CA ALA A 75 8.55 11.03 6.47
C ALA A 75 7.45 11.75 7.27
N GLY A 76 6.28 12.00 6.68
CA GLY A 76 5.15 12.64 7.35
C GLY A 76 5.39 14.10 7.77
N ILE A 77 6.41 14.76 7.23
CA ILE A 77 6.76 16.17 7.55
C ILE A 77 5.72 17.11 6.96
N ARG A 78 5.15 16.75 5.82
CA ARG A 78 4.10 17.49 5.12
C ARG A 78 2.86 16.62 5.00
N THR A 79 1.67 17.21 5.15
CA THR A 79 0.40 16.49 4.99
C THR A 79 0.13 16.24 3.50
N PRO A 80 0.08 14.99 3.06
CA PRO A 80 -0.27 14.66 1.68
C PRO A 80 -1.70 15.08 1.34
N GLN A 81 -1.93 15.33 0.05
CA GLN A 81 -3.26 15.63 -0.48
C GLN A 81 -3.88 14.36 -1.07
N PRO A 82 -5.21 14.19 -0.95
CA PRO A 82 -5.90 13.08 -1.61
C PRO A 82 -5.69 13.13 -3.13
N ILE A 83 -5.54 11.95 -3.75
CA ILE A 83 -5.25 11.83 -5.19
C ILE A 83 -6.32 12.52 -6.07
N ASP A 84 -7.56 12.57 -5.62
CA ASP A 84 -8.66 13.24 -6.34
C ASP A 84 -8.39 14.74 -6.57
N ARG A 85 -7.63 15.37 -5.68
CA ARG A 85 -7.27 16.79 -5.81
C ARG A 85 -6.26 17.02 -6.95
N LEU A 86 -5.48 16.01 -7.32
CA LEU A 86 -4.56 16.08 -8.47
C LEU A 86 -5.27 16.49 -9.76
N LYS A 87 -6.57 16.15 -9.88
CA LYS A 87 -7.41 16.59 -11.01
C LYS A 87 -7.52 18.12 -11.12
N GLN A 88 -7.43 18.82 -9.99
CA GLN A 88 -7.47 20.29 -9.97
C GLN A 88 -6.09 20.90 -10.16
N ASP A 89 -5.08 20.31 -9.53
CA ASP A 89 -3.71 20.84 -9.52
C ASP A 89 -2.97 20.55 -10.83
N LEU A 90 -3.10 19.31 -11.37
CA LEU A 90 -2.43 18.85 -12.59
C LEU A 90 -3.36 17.93 -13.41
N PRO A 91 -4.39 18.49 -14.08
CA PRO A 91 -5.47 17.72 -14.72
C PRO A 91 -4.97 16.74 -15.79
N GLU A 92 -4.01 17.14 -16.63
CA GLU A 92 -3.47 16.28 -17.68
C GLU A 92 -2.73 15.07 -17.11
N CYS A 93 -1.98 15.28 -16.02
CA CYS A 93 -1.30 14.19 -15.31
C CYS A 93 -2.30 13.25 -14.64
N TYR A 94 -3.37 13.81 -14.07
CA TYR A 94 -4.44 12.99 -13.47
C TYR A 94 -5.12 12.10 -14.51
N ASP A 95 -5.49 12.64 -15.67
CA ASP A 95 -6.15 11.87 -16.73
C ASP A 95 -5.25 10.75 -17.27
N GLN A 96 -3.96 11.05 -17.47
CA GLN A 96 -2.96 10.02 -17.84
C GLN A 96 -2.82 8.96 -16.73
N PHE A 97 -2.78 9.39 -15.47
CA PHE A 97 -2.69 8.49 -14.32
C PHE A 97 -3.85 7.50 -14.31
N ILE A 98 -5.10 7.97 -14.45
CA ILE A 98 -6.30 7.12 -14.47
C ILE A 98 -6.25 6.10 -15.61
N GLN A 99 -5.84 6.51 -16.80
CA GLN A 99 -5.73 5.61 -17.96
C GLN A 99 -4.70 4.51 -17.72
N ILE A 100 -3.53 4.86 -17.18
CA ILE A 100 -2.46 3.90 -16.89
C ILE A 100 -2.87 2.97 -15.75
N ALA A 101 -3.45 3.50 -14.68
CA ALA A 101 -3.94 2.72 -13.55
C ALA A 101 -4.93 1.64 -13.98
N LYS A 102 -5.91 2.02 -14.81
CA LYS A 102 -6.88 1.08 -15.39
C LYS A 102 -6.22 0.02 -16.27
N ARG A 103 -5.25 0.43 -17.09
CA ARG A 103 -4.50 -0.50 -17.94
C ARG A 103 -3.68 -1.50 -17.11
N LEU A 104 -3.04 -1.05 -16.03
CA LEU A 104 -2.28 -1.91 -15.13
C LEU A 104 -3.19 -2.91 -14.41
N GLU A 105 -4.31 -2.46 -13.87
CA GLU A 105 -5.28 -3.35 -13.21
C GLU A 105 -5.81 -4.42 -14.17
N THR A 106 -6.16 -4.04 -15.40
CA THR A 106 -6.61 -4.97 -16.43
C THR A 106 -5.51 -5.96 -16.84
N HIS A 107 -4.27 -5.49 -16.97
CA HIS A 107 -3.15 -6.32 -17.37
C HIS A 107 -2.77 -7.36 -16.30
N TYR A 108 -2.66 -6.93 -15.06
CA TYR A 108 -2.31 -7.81 -13.94
C TYR A 108 -3.51 -8.56 -13.37
N LYS A 109 -4.72 -8.22 -13.80
CA LYS A 109 -5.98 -8.80 -13.30
C LYS A 109 -6.08 -8.73 -11.78
N ASP A 110 -5.53 -7.69 -11.17
CA ASP A 110 -5.52 -7.48 -9.73
C ASP A 110 -5.36 -6.02 -9.37
N MET A 111 -5.82 -5.65 -8.16
CA MET A 111 -5.62 -4.33 -7.59
C MET A 111 -4.12 -3.99 -7.53
N GLN A 112 -3.75 -2.84 -8.04
CA GLN A 112 -2.38 -2.39 -8.10
C GLN A 112 -2.08 -1.30 -7.08
N ASP A 113 -0.92 -1.41 -6.45
CA ASP A 113 -0.25 -0.39 -5.63
C ASP A 113 0.82 0.25 -6.51
N MET A 114 0.74 1.56 -6.70
CA MET A 114 1.52 2.29 -7.68
C MET A 114 2.25 3.45 -7.02
N GLU A 115 3.52 3.60 -7.36
CA GLU A 115 4.34 4.76 -7.01
C GLU A 115 4.59 5.59 -8.26
N PHE A 116 4.38 6.89 -8.18
CA PHE A 116 4.54 7.79 -9.31
C PHE A 116 5.21 9.10 -8.94
N THR A 117 5.84 9.72 -9.92
CA THR A 117 6.42 11.06 -9.81
C THR A 117 6.01 11.87 -11.02
N ILE A 118 5.73 13.13 -10.80
CA ILE A 118 5.47 14.12 -11.83
C ILE A 118 6.66 15.08 -11.84
N GLU A 119 7.34 15.19 -12.97
CA GLU A 119 8.42 16.14 -13.18
C GLU A 119 8.00 17.14 -14.25
N GLN A 120 7.85 18.41 -13.87
CA GLN A 120 7.49 19.50 -14.75
C GLN A 120 6.28 19.19 -15.66
N GLY A 121 5.21 18.67 -15.08
CA GLY A 121 3.98 18.34 -15.78
C GLY A 121 4.02 17.00 -16.56
N LYS A 122 5.08 16.23 -16.45
CA LYS A 122 5.19 14.91 -17.07
C LYS A 122 5.11 13.80 -16.03
N LEU A 123 4.18 12.86 -16.23
CA LEU A 123 3.93 11.75 -15.33
C LEU A 123 4.90 10.59 -15.62
N TYR A 124 5.45 10.02 -14.54
CA TYR A 124 6.29 8.82 -14.55
C TYR A 124 5.82 7.84 -13.49
N PHE A 125 5.64 6.58 -13.85
CA PHE A 125 5.43 5.49 -12.91
C PHE A 125 6.78 4.91 -12.51
N LEU A 126 7.02 4.83 -11.21
CA LEU A 126 8.27 4.32 -10.67
C LEU A 126 8.17 2.82 -10.38
N GLN A 127 7.03 2.41 -9.82
CA GLN A 127 6.79 1.03 -9.43
C GLN A 127 5.30 0.71 -9.48
N THR A 128 4.98 -0.54 -9.82
CA THR A 128 3.67 -1.14 -9.62
C THR A 128 3.82 -2.52 -9.02
N ARG A 129 2.89 -2.89 -8.16
CA ARG A 129 2.82 -4.22 -7.53
C ARG A 129 1.38 -4.54 -7.16
N ASN A 130 1.10 -5.83 -6.92
CA ASN A 130 -0.19 -6.22 -6.39
C ASN A 130 -0.39 -5.58 -5.01
N GLY A 131 -1.50 -4.87 -4.85
CA GLY A 131 -1.79 -4.09 -3.65
C GLY A 131 -2.04 -4.99 -2.43
N LYS A 132 -1.34 -4.68 -1.33
CA LYS A 132 -1.70 -5.24 -0.02
C LYS A 132 -3.04 -4.68 0.41
N ARG A 133 -3.89 -5.53 0.99
CA ARG A 133 -5.27 -5.19 1.30
C ARG A 133 -5.78 -5.97 2.51
N THR A 134 -6.84 -5.49 3.13
CA THR A 134 -7.52 -6.21 4.21
C THR A 134 -8.21 -7.47 3.66
N ALA A 135 -8.52 -8.42 4.53
CA ALA A 135 -9.26 -9.63 4.16
C ALA A 135 -10.64 -9.31 3.56
N GLN A 136 -11.35 -8.36 4.14
CA GLN A 136 -12.64 -7.89 3.63
C GLN A 136 -12.52 -7.29 2.23
N SER A 137 -11.52 -6.44 2.01
CA SER A 137 -11.24 -5.84 0.71
C SER A 137 -10.84 -6.89 -0.33
N ALA A 138 -10.02 -7.87 0.05
CA ALA A 138 -9.62 -8.96 -0.84
C ALA A 138 -10.81 -9.74 -1.38
N LEU A 139 -11.74 -10.11 -0.50
CA LEU A 139 -12.95 -10.82 -0.88
C LEU A 139 -13.85 -9.97 -1.79
N LYS A 140 -14.09 -8.71 -1.41
CA LYS A 140 -14.89 -7.79 -2.22
C LYS A 140 -14.29 -7.56 -3.59
N ILE A 141 -13.00 -7.28 -3.69
CA ILE A 141 -12.30 -7.07 -4.98
C ILE A 141 -12.39 -8.31 -5.86
N ALA A 142 -12.20 -9.52 -5.29
CA ALA A 142 -12.30 -10.76 -6.05
C ALA A 142 -13.70 -10.94 -6.67
N VAL A 143 -14.77 -10.66 -5.90
CA VAL A 143 -16.14 -10.72 -6.38
C VAL A 143 -16.40 -9.65 -7.45
N ASP A 144 -16.07 -8.39 -7.17
CA ASP A 144 -16.29 -7.26 -8.09
C ASP A 144 -15.56 -7.50 -9.43
N MET A 145 -14.33 -8.02 -9.42
CA MET A 145 -13.57 -8.32 -10.64
C MET A 145 -14.18 -9.46 -11.47
N VAL A 146 -14.86 -10.42 -10.85
CA VAL A 146 -15.63 -11.43 -11.58
C VAL A 146 -16.84 -10.78 -12.23
N ASP A 147 -17.59 -9.95 -11.51
CA ASP A 147 -18.78 -9.27 -12.02
C ASP A 147 -18.43 -8.27 -13.14
N GLU A 148 -17.27 -7.65 -13.08
CA GLU A 148 -16.70 -6.80 -14.13
C GLU A 148 -16.15 -7.59 -15.33
N GLY A 149 -16.08 -8.91 -15.24
CA GLY A 149 -15.56 -9.79 -16.30
C GLY A 149 -14.04 -9.73 -16.49
N LEU A 150 -13.30 -9.22 -15.50
CA LEU A 150 -11.84 -9.15 -15.55
C LEU A 150 -11.15 -10.47 -15.23
N ILE A 151 -11.78 -11.29 -14.37
CA ILE A 151 -11.29 -12.61 -13.96
C ILE A 151 -12.42 -13.63 -13.93
N THR A 152 -12.06 -14.93 -13.96
CA THR A 152 -13.02 -16.01 -13.77
C THR A 152 -13.27 -16.27 -12.27
N LYS A 153 -14.31 -17.06 -11.95
CA LYS A 153 -14.61 -17.47 -10.57
C LYS A 153 -13.46 -18.30 -9.98
N GLU A 154 -12.85 -19.13 -10.79
CA GLU A 154 -11.72 -19.97 -10.40
C GLU A 154 -10.47 -19.11 -10.12
N GLU A 155 -10.19 -18.11 -10.97
CA GLU A 155 -9.12 -17.14 -10.73
C GLU A 155 -9.37 -16.33 -9.46
N ALA A 156 -10.61 -15.95 -9.18
CA ALA A 156 -10.98 -15.21 -7.96
C ALA A 156 -10.72 -16.03 -6.69
N LEU A 157 -11.04 -17.33 -6.69
CA LEU A 157 -10.77 -18.22 -5.56
C LEU A 157 -9.28 -18.33 -5.26
N LEU A 158 -8.42 -18.32 -6.28
CA LEU A 158 -6.96 -18.37 -6.10
C LEU A 158 -6.36 -17.06 -5.56
N LYS A 159 -7.09 -15.96 -5.64
CA LYS A 159 -6.65 -14.63 -5.16
C LYS A 159 -6.94 -14.41 -3.68
N VAL A 160 -7.81 -15.19 -3.08
CA VAL A 160 -8.17 -15.09 -1.66
C VAL A 160 -7.40 -16.13 -0.87
N GLU A 161 -6.49 -15.69 0.00
CA GLU A 161 -5.73 -16.59 0.85
C GLU A 161 -6.63 -17.18 1.95
N PRO A 162 -6.58 -18.51 2.23
CA PRO A 162 -7.40 -19.12 3.28
C PRO A 162 -7.25 -18.45 4.65
N LYS A 163 -6.03 -18.00 5.01
CA LYS A 163 -5.77 -17.27 6.26
C LYS A 163 -6.55 -15.96 6.38
N GLN A 164 -6.91 -15.33 5.26
CA GLN A 164 -7.72 -14.12 5.27
C GLN A 164 -9.15 -14.41 5.69
N LEU A 165 -9.68 -15.59 5.38
CA LEU A 165 -11.01 -16.01 5.80
C LEU A 165 -11.08 -16.17 7.31
N ASP A 166 -10.05 -16.72 7.94
CA ASP A 166 -9.97 -16.84 9.40
C ASP A 166 -10.07 -15.45 10.06
N THR A 167 -9.44 -14.46 9.48
CA THR A 167 -9.51 -13.08 9.98
C THR A 167 -10.93 -12.50 9.91
N LEU A 168 -11.72 -12.89 8.91
CA LEU A 168 -13.12 -12.44 8.78
C LEU A 168 -14.08 -13.12 9.76
N LEU A 169 -13.67 -14.26 10.30
CA LEU A 169 -14.44 -15.00 11.31
C LEU A 169 -14.18 -14.47 12.74
N HIS A 170 -13.18 -13.60 12.92
CA HIS A 170 -12.93 -12.98 14.21
C HIS A 170 -14.01 -11.97 14.59
N PRO A 171 -14.25 -11.76 15.90
CA PRO A 171 -15.23 -10.80 16.37
C PRO A 171 -14.97 -9.39 15.81
N ASN A 172 -15.99 -8.79 15.25
CA ASN A 172 -16.03 -7.40 14.84
C ASN A 172 -17.07 -6.67 15.68
N PHE A 173 -16.95 -5.37 15.81
CA PHE A 173 -18.02 -4.56 16.38
C PHE A 173 -19.27 -4.65 15.51
N ASP A 174 -20.43 -4.67 16.16
CA ASP A 174 -21.71 -4.59 15.46
C ASP A 174 -21.80 -3.27 14.67
N LYS A 175 -22.35 -3.34 13.47
CA LYS A 175 -22.42 -2.18 12.56
C LYS A 175 -23.38 -1.09 13.08
N GLU A 176 -24.42 -1.47 13.82
CA GLU A 176 -25.38 -0.53 14.42
C GLU A 176 -24.77 0.14 15.64
N ASP A 177 -24.05 -0.61 16.47
CA ASP A 177 -23.33 -0.07 17.62
C ASP A 177 -22.25 0.92 17.18
N LEU A 178 -21.51 0.62 16.09
CA LEU A 178 -20.53 1.53 15.52
C LEU A 178 -21.15 2.84 14.99
N LYS A 179 -22.36 2.78 14.42
CA LYS A 179 -23.05 4.00 13.94
C LYS A 179 -23.51 4.89 15.11
N ASN A 180 -23.84 4.28 16.24
CA ASN A 180 -24.33 4.96 17.43
C ASN A 180 -23.20 5.35 18.40
N ALA A 181 -21.99 4.84 18.18
CA ALA A 181 -20.83 5.16 19.01
C ALA A 181 -20.36 6.61 18.80
N GLU A 182 -20.01 7.26 19.89
CA GLU A 182 -19.40 8.58 19.84
C GLU A 182 -17.97 8.49 19.30
N VAL A 183 -17.70 9.21 18.22
CA VAL A 183 -16.35 9.26 17.64
C VAL A 183 -15.51 10.25 18.45
N ILE A 184 -14.63 9.75 19.29
CA ILE A 184 -13.75 10.56 20.13
C ILE A 184 -12.49 11.06 19.39
N ALA A 185 -12.02 10.34 18.37
CA ALA A 185 -10.88 10.72 17.54
C ALA A 185 -10.88 9.98 16.20
N ASN A 186 -10.22 10.57 15.21
CA ASN A 186 -9.92 9.93 13.92
C ASN A 186 -8.42 9.67 13.83
N GLY A 187 -8.05 8.49 13.33
CA GLY A 187 -6.66 8.09 13.15
C GLY A 187 -6.46 7.28 11.87
N LEU A 188 -5.21 7.07 11.50
CA LEU A 188 -4.85 6.17 10.40
C LEU A 188 -4.87 4.73 10.94
N PRO A 189 -5.61 3.81 10.29
CA PRO A 189 -5.66 2.42 10.73
C PRO A 189 -4.34 1.71 10.42
N ALA A 190 -3.63 1.28 11.48
CA ALA A 190 -2.42 0.48 11.33
C ALA A 190 -2.72 -1.02 11.22
N SER A 191 -3.82 -1.48 11.82
CA SER A 191 -4.29 -2.85 11.76
C SER A 191 -5.82 -2.88 11.77
N PRO A 192 -6.45 -3.78 10.99
CA PRO A 192 -7.89 -3.96 11.04
C PRO A 192 -8.30 -4.68 12.33
N GLY A 193 -9.49 -4.40 12.82
CA GLY A 193 -10.12 -5.15 13.89
C GLY A 193 -10.63 -4.29 15.04
N ALA A 194 -11.35 -4.95 15.93
CA ALA A 194 -11.86 -4.39 17.19
C ALA A 194 -10.93 -4.79 18.33
N ALA A 195 -10.54 -3.85 19.17
CA ALA A 195 -9.72 -4.13 20.33
C ALA A 195 -10.24 -3.38 21.57
N CYS A 196 -10.16 -4.04 22.72
CA CYS A 196 -10.37 -3.43 24.03
C CYS A 196 -9.06 -3.46 24.81
N GLY A 197 -8.68 -2.32 25.40
CA GLY A 197 -7.46 -2.26 26.20
C GLY A 197 -7.17 -0.86 26.70
N LYS A 198 -6.07 -0.75 27.42
CA LYS A 198 -5.56 0.55 27.85
C LYS A 198 -4.90 1.26 26.68
N ILE A 199 -5.11 2.57 26.60
CA ILE A 199 -4.42 3.40 25.60
C ILE A 199 -2.96 3.59 26.06
N TYR A 200 -2.02 3.26 25.17
CA TYR A 200 -0.60 3.52 25.36
C TYR A 200 -0.10 4.47 24.28
N PHE A 201 0.61 5.51 24.72
CA PHE A 201 1.29 6.45 23.83
C PHE A 201 2.78 6.11 23.78
N CYS A 202 3.40 6.24 22.59
CA CYS A 202 4.84 6.01 22.42
C CYS A 202 5.32 4.63 22.89
N LEU A 203 4.73 3.57 22.36
CA LEU A 203 4.98 2.17 22.73
C LEU A 203 6.46 1.76 22.80
N LEU A 204 7.32 2.36 21.99
CA LEU A 204 8.78 2.13 22.01
C LEU A 204 9.45 2.45 23.35
N TYR A 205 8.82 3.26 24.21
CA TYR A 205 9.40 3.73 25.48
C TYR A 205 8.61 3.29 26.72
N THR A 206 7.37 2.78 26.54
CA THR A 206 6.46 2.59 27.67
C THR A 206 6.05 1.16 27.95
N SER A 207 6.23 0.24 27.00
CA SER A 207 5.91 -1.17 27.20
C SER A 207 6.76 -2.05 26.29
N PRO A 208 7.41 -3.09 26.83
CA PRO A 208 8.07 -4.09 25.99
C PRO A 208 7.02 -4.78 25.11
N SER A 209 7.34 -4.91 23.83
CA SER A 209 6.53 -5.72 22.91
C SER A 209 6.51 -7.17 23.39
N PRO A 210 5.41 -7.91 23.21
CA PRO A 210 5.41 -9.35 23.46
C PRO A 210 6.51 -10.11 22.70
N ARG A 211 7.04 -9.55 21.60
CA ARG A 211 8.18 -10.10 20.86
C ARG A 211 9.51 -9.91 21.57
N ASP A 212 9.62 -8.88 22.42
CA ASP A 212 10.85 -8.58 23.15
C ASP A 212 11.02 -9.48 24.38
N VAL A 213 9.94 -10.19 24.78
CA VAL A 213 9.93 -11.09 25.95
C VAL A 213 10.32 -12.53 25.58
N GLU A 214 10.25 -12.89 24.29
CA GLU A 214 10.65 -14.24 23.81
C GLU A 214 12.13 -14.38 23.46
N GLU A 215 12.90 -13.28 23.47
CA GLU A 215 14.34 -13.28 23.17
C GLU A 215 15.23 -13.09 24.41
N SER A 216 14.71 -13.16 25.63
CA SER A 216 15.48 -13.05 26.89
C SER A 216 15.62 -14.37 27.64
#